data_872a15e769f9d91d87275a6b1db86a38
#
_entry.id   872a15e769f9d91d87275a6b1db86a38
#
_cell.length_a   1.000
_cell.length_b   1.000
_cell.length_c   1.000
_cell.angle_alpha   90.00
_cell.angle_beta   90.00
_cell.angle_gamma   90.00
#
_symmetry.space_group_name_H-M   'P 1'
#
loop_
_entity.id
_entity.type
_entity.pdbx_description
1 polymer ?
#
loop_
_entity_poly.entity_id
_entity_poly.type
_entity_poly.pdbx_seq_one_letter_code
_entity_poly.pdbx_strand_id
1 'polypeptide(L)'
;MKTGFSAEKYIEEQSKYILERINSGGGERLYLEFGGKLVQDKHAMRVLPGFDENAKIKLLEKMKDQAEIIICVYSGDITTNKTRADFGITYDLEVLRLIDMFRKYNLEINSVVVTRYEKNSPAVDKFINKLEQRGIKTYKHFYTKGYPTDVETIVSEEGYGANPYIQVTKPLVVVTAPGGGSGKLATCLS
;
A
#
# COMPACT_ATOMS: atom_id res chain seq x y z
N MET A 1 -16.47 -4.73 34.59
CA MET A 1 -15.19 -4.46 33.92
C MET A 1 -15.51 -3.85 32.55
N LYS A 2 -14.99 -2.67 32.18
CA LYS A 2 -15.12 -2.15 30.82
C LYS A 2 -14.23 -3.02 29.94
N THR A 3 -14.81 -3.73 28.98
CA THR A 3 -14.08 -4.46 27.95
C THR A 3 -13.35 -3.45 27.07
N GLY A 4 -12.08 -3.69 26.84
CA GLY A 4 -11.29 -2.90 25.88
C GLY A 4 -11.73 -3.14 24.42
N PHE A 5 -10.92 -2.73 23.49
CA PHE A 5 -11.13 -2.96 22.05
C PHE A 5 -11.17 -4.47 21.74
N SER A 6 -12.18 -4.92 20.98
CA SER A 6 -12.26 -6.31 20.51
C SER A 6 -11.74 -6.39 19.07
N ALA A 7 -10.56 -6.98 18.89
CA ALA A 7 -9.98 -7.20 17.57
C ALA A 7 -10.85 -8.11 16.70
N GLU A 8 -11.51 -9.10 17.30
CA GLU A 8 -12.41 -10.03 16.58
C GLU A 8 -13.62 -9.29 16.00
N LYS A 9 -14.33 -8.49 16.84
CA LYS A 9 -15.45 -7.68 16.35
C LYS A 9 -15.04 -6.66 15.33
N TYR A 10 -13.85 -6.05 15.49
CA TYR A 10 -13.30 -5.13 14.50
C TYR A 10 -13.10 -5.82 13.14
N ILE A 11 -12.48 -6.99 13.13
CA ILE A 11 -12.24 -7.75 11.90
C ILE A 11 -13.58 -8.16 11.26
N GLU A 12 -14.55 -8.61 12.04
CA GLU A 12 -15.87 -9.02 11.57
C GLU A 12 -16.64 -7.86 10.93
N GLU A 13 -16.81 -6.76 11.66
CA GLU A 13 -17.57 -5.60 11.21
C GLU A 13 -16.91 -4.91 10.01
N GLN A 14 -15.59 -4.72 10.05
CA GLN A 14 -14.88 -4.09 8.92
C GLN A 14 -14.90 -4.96 7.67
N SER A 15 -14.75 -6.29 7.81
CA SER A 15 -14.87 -7.21 6.67
C SER A 15 -16.25 -7.12 6.03
N LYS A 16 -17.31 -7.08 6.84
CA LYS A 16 -18.69 -6.97 6.37
C LYS A 16 -18.89 -5.67 5.56
N TYR A 17 -18.52 -4.53 6.13
CA TYR A 17 -18.66 -3.24 5.44
C TYR A 17 -17.86 -3.15 4.14
N ILE A 18 -16.65 -3.68 4.09
CA ILE A 18 -15.84 -3.70 2.88
C ILE A 18 -16.52 -4.56 1.80
N LEU A 19 -16.99 -5.77 2.17
CA LEU A 19 -17.68 -6.67 1.25
C LEU A 19 -19.01 -6.08 0.74
N GLU A 20 -19.79 -5.44 1.61
CA GLU A 20 -21.01 -4.73 1.22
C GLU A 20 -20.69 -3.63 0.19
N ARG A 21 -19.59 -2.89 0.39
CA ARG A 21 -19.17 -1.83 -0.51
C ARG A 21 -18.70 -2.36 -1.86
N ILE A 22 -17.96 -3.45 -1.89
CA ILE A 22 -17.56 -4.15 -3.12
C ILE A 22 -18.81 -4.60 -3.90
N ASN A 23 -19.77 -5.22 -3.20
CA ASN A 23 -20.97 -5.77 -3.83
C ASN A 23 -21.94 -4.67 -4.32
N SER A 24 -21.98 -3.51 -3.66
CA SER A 24 -22.85 -2.38 -4.05
C SER A 24 -22.25 -1.50 -5.15
N GLY A 25 -20.98 -1.63 -5.45
CA GLY A 25 -20.25 -0.79 -6.41
C GLY A 25 -20.49 -1.09 -7.88
N GLY A 26 -21.44 -1.98 -8.24
CA GLY A 26 -21.84 -2.21 -9.64
C GLY A 26 -20.71 -2.71 -10.57
N GLY A 27 -19.66 -3.31 -10.01
CA GLY A 27 -18.48 -3.78 -10.74
C GLY A 27 -17.29 -2.81 -10.71
N GLU A 28 -17.42 -1.68 -10.04
CA GLU A 28 -16.31 -0.76 -9.78
C GLU A 28 -15.34 -1.35 -8.77
N ARG A 29 -14.06 -0.99 -8.90
CA ARG A 29 -13.01 -1.43 -7.98
C ARG A 29 -12.96 -0.53 -6.76
N LEU A 30 -12.83 -1.14 -5.58
CA LEU A 30 -12.63 -0.42 -4.33
C LEU A 30 -11.12 -0.31 -4.04
N TYR A 31 -10.61 0.91 -4.08
CA TYR A 31 -9.26 1.22 -3.60
C TYR A 31 -9.31 1.54 -2.12
N LEU A 32 -8.48 0.84 -1.33
CA LEU A 32 -8.47 0.96 0.12
C LEU A 32 -7.07 1.26 0.64
N GLU A 33 -6.94 2.37 1.34
CA GLU A 33 -5.75 2.70 2.12
C GLU A 33 -6.06 2.54 3.63
N PHE A 34 -5.29 1.70 4.31
CA PHE A 34 -5.38 1.61 5.76
C PHE A 34 -4.52 2.68 6.43
N GLY A 35 -5.09 3.35 7.44
CA GLY A 35 -4.32 4.21 8.33
C GLY A 35 -3.30 3.41 9.13
N GLY A 36 -2.09 3.94 9.29
CA GLY A 36 -1.00 3.27 10.00
C GLY A 36 -0.45 2.04 9.27
N LYS A 37 0.06 1.08 10.03
CA LYS A 37 0.70 -0.13 9.50
C LYS A 37 -0.31 -1.25 9.28
N LEU A 38 -0.18 -1.98 8.17
CA LEU A 38 -0.97 -3.20 7.94
C LEU A 38 -0.51 -4.36 8.82
N VAL A 39 0.78 -4.44 9.09
CA VAL A 39 1.42 -5.53 9.81
C VAL A 39 2.16 -4.97 11.01
N GLN A 40 2.03 -5.63 12.15
CA GLN A 40 2.74 -5.28 13.39
C GLN A 40 2.51 -3.79 13.77
N ASP A 41 1.23 -3.38 13.80
CA ASP A 41 0.84 -2.02 14.21
C ASP A 41 0.93 -1.85 15.74
N LYS A 42 2.17 -1.85 16.24
CA LYS A 42 2.45 -1.66 17.67
C LYS A 42 1.99 -0.31 18.21
N HIS A 43 1.81 0.69 17.34
CA HIS A 43 1.27 1.98 17.76
C HIS A 43 -0.21 1.87 18.11
N ALA A 44 -1.01 1.29 17.22
CA ALA A 44 -2.43 1.05 17.49
C ALA A 44 -2.62 0.16 18.74
N MET A 45 -1.82 -0.89 18.88
CA MET A 45 -1.86 -1.76 20.07
C MET A 45 -1.60 -1.00 21.38
N ARG A 46 -0.70 0.00 21.37
CA ARG A 46 -0.40 0.80 22.58
C ARG A 46 -1.51 1.78 22.95
N VAL A 47 -2.21 2.34 21.97
CA VAL A 47 -3.25 3.36 22.20
C VAL A 47 -4.65 2.78 22.33
N LEU A 48 -4.86 1.55 21.88
CA LEU A 48 -6.14 0.82 21.92
C LEU A 48 -5.95 -0.51 22.68
N PRO A 49 -6.15 -0.54 24.01
CA PRO A 49 -6.06 -1.78 24.79
C PRO A 49 -6.97 -2.87 24.23
N GLY A 50 -6.40 -4.04 23.89
CA GLY A 50 -7.11 -5.15 23.25
C GLY A 50 -7.01 -5.18 21.72
N PHE A 51 -6.35 -4.20 21.10
CA PHE A 51 -6.07 -4.22 19.65
C PHE A 51 -4.97 -5.22 19.33
N ASP A 52 -5.23 -6.14 18.39
CA ASP A 52 -4.22 -7.05 17.85
C ASP A 52 -3.37 -6.29 16.81
N GLU A 53 -2.05 -6.26 17.00
CA GLU A 53 -1.11 -5.59 16.06
C GLU A 53 -1.22 -6.07 14.62
N ASN A 54 -1.77 -7.27 14.40
CA ASN A 54 -1.99 -7.89 13.10
C ASN A 54 -3.48 -7.93 12.69
N ALA A 55 -4.38 -7.22 13.38
CA ALA A 55 -5.80 -7.24 13.07
C ALA A 55 -6.12 -6.87 11.62
N LYS A 56 -5.40 -5.88 11.06
CA LYS A 56 -5.62 -5.40 9.69
C LYS A 56 -5.23 -6.43 8.64
N ILE A 57 -4.10 -7.12 8.81
CA ILE A 57 -3.70 -8.17 7.85
C ILE A 57 -4.58 -9.42 7.97
N LYS A 58 -5.03 -9.78 9.18
CA LYS A 58 -6.01 -10.84 9.39
C LYS A 58 -7.37 -10.52 8.76
N LEU A 59 -7.77 -9.26 8.78
CA LEU A 59 -8.96 -8.79 8.07
C LEU A 59 -8.82 -9.00 6.56
N LEU A 60 -7.67 -8.63 5.98
CA LEU A 60 -7.40 -8.83 4.55
C LEU A 60 -7.31 -10.31 4.19
N GLU A 61 -6.76 -11.15 5.05
CA GLU A 61 -6.69 -12.61 4.84
C GLU A 61 -8.09 -13.22 4.65
N LYS A 62 -9.12 -12.71 5.35
CA LYS A 62 -10.51 -13.14 5.14
C LYS A 62 -11.06 -12.80 3.75
N MET A 63 -10.46 -11.81 3.08
CA MET A 63 -10.86 -11.31 1.75
C MET A 63 -9.82 -11.61 0.67
N LYS A 64 -8.87 -12.52 0.92
CA LYS A 64 -7.71 -12.80 0.04
C LYS A 64 -8.09 -13.11 -1.40
N ASP A 65 -9.23 -13.78 -1.61
CA ASP A 65 -9.69 -14.14 -2.95
C ASP A 65 -10.22 -12.94 -3.75
N GLN A 66 -10.60 -11.87 -3.06
CA GLN A 66 -11.13 -10.63 -3.64
C GLN A 66 -10.16 -9.46 -3.57
N ALA A 67 -9.03 -9.60 -2.87
CA ALA A 67 -8.07 -8.54 -2.61
C ALA A 67 -6.74 -8.78 -3.32
N GLU A 68 -6.16 -7.70 -3.85
CA GLU A 68 -4.79 -7.64 -4.31
C GLU A 68 -4.09 -6.41 -3.72
N ILE A 69 -2.77 -6.49 -3.54
CA ILE A 69 -2.01 -5.47 -2.82
C ILE A 69 -1.05 -4.74 -3.77
N ILE A 70 -1.07 -3.42 -3.70
CA ILE A 70 -0.08 -2.54 -4.31
C ILE A 70 0.78 -1.94 -3.19
N ILE A 71 2.10 -2.04 -3.32
CA ILE A 71 3.04 -1.45 -2.37
C ILE A 71 3.69 -0.22 -3.00
N CYS A 72 3.47 0.96 -2.43
CA CYS A 72 4.12 2.19 -2.87
C CYS A 72 5.41 2.43 -2.10
N VAL A 73 6.44 2.90 -2.78
CA VAL A 73 7.68 3.35 -2.16
C VAL A 73 8.21 4.60 -2.86
N TYR A 74 8.59 5.60 -2.08
CA TYR A 74 9.18 6.82 -2.65
C TYR A 74 10.61 6.58 -3.10
N SER A 75 10.94 6.98 -4.34
CA SER A 75 12.29 6.83 -4.91
C SER A 75 13.38 7.51 -4.08
N GLY A 76 13.09 8.69 -3.54
CA GLY A 76 14.01 9.42 -2.66
C GLY A 76 14.30 8.70 -1.34
N ASP A 77 13.35 7.95 -0.79
CA ASP A 77 13.60 7.14 0.42
C ASP A 77 14.57 5.99 0.13
N ILE A 78 14.56 5.44 -1.09
CA ILE A 78 15.53 4.42 -1.54
C ILE A 78 16.91 5.05 -1.77
N THR A 79 16.96 6.17 -2.49
CA THR A 79 18.20 6.87 -2.82
C THR A 79 18.96 7.34 -1.58
N THR A 80 18.24 7.79 -0.55
CA THR A 80 18.82 8.26 0.72
C THR A 80 19.06 7.15 1.73
N ASN A 81 18.78 5.87 1.38
CA ASN A 81 18.82 4.75 2.30
C ASN A 81 18.05 5.01 3.60
N LYS A 82 16.89 5.65 3.48
CA LYS A 82 16.05 5.98 4.64
C LYS A 82 15.66 4.72 5.40
N THR A 83 15.88 4.73 6.70
CA THR A 83 15.59 3.59 7.57
C THR A 83 14.30 3.77 8.34
N ARG A 84 13.67 2.65 8.66
CA ARG A 84 12.55 2.60 9.59
C ARG A 84 13.07 2.60 11.03
N ALA A 85 12.65 3.57 11.82
CA ALA A 85 13.09 3.75 13.20
C ALA A 85 12.77 2.55 14.11
N ASP A 86 11.71 1.78 13.80
CA ASP A 86 11.27 0.64 14.63
C ASP A 86 12.02 -0.66 14.33
N PHE A 87 12.57 -0.85 13.13
CA PHE A 87 13.28 -2.06 12.73
C PHE A 87 14.74 -1.82 12.33
N GLY A 88 15.13 -0.55 12.14
CA GLY A 88 16.48 -0.21 11.70
C GLY A 88 16.84 -0.68 10.28
N ILE A 89 15.85 -1.06 9.48
CA ILE A 89 16.04 -1.51 8.08
C ILE A 89 15.67 -0.40 7.11
N THR A 90 16.29 -0.41 5.94
CA THR A 90 15.99 0.56 4.87
C THR A 90 14.62 0.31 4.24
N TYR A 91 14.04 1.31 3.59
CA TYR A 91 12.70 1.21 3.01
C TYR A 91 12.61 0.20 1.87
N ASP A 92 13.66 0.02 1.07
CA ASP A 92 13.75 -1.03 0.06
C ASP A 92 13.72 -2.44 0.69
N LEU A 93 14.43 -2.66 1.79
CA LEU A 93 14.37 -3.91 2.56
C LEU A 93 13.01 -4.10 3.22
N GLU A 94 12.38 -3.02 3.70
CA GLU A 94 11.03 -3.10 4.26
C GLU A 94 9.99 -3.50 3.21
N VAL A 95 10.09 -3.02 1.96
CA VAL A 95 9.22 -3.48 0.86
C VAL A 95 9.36 -5.00 0.68
N LEU A 96 10.58 -5.52 0.66
CA LEU A 96 10.80 -6.96 0.53
C LEU A 96 10.22 -7.74 1.72
N ARG A 97 10.39 -7.23 2.94
CA ARG A 97 9.80 -7.82 4.15
C ARG A 97 8.28 -7.81 4.10
N LEU A 98 7.65 -6.72 3.63
CA LEU A 98 6.20 -6.62 3.46
C LEU A 98 5.70 -7.66 2.44
N ILE A 99 6.37 -7.83 1.31
CA ILE A 99 6.03 -8.84 0.31
C ILE A 99 6.03 -10.23 0.94
N ASP A 100 7.09 -10.58 1.67
CA ASP A 100 7.20 -11.89 2.33
C ASP A 100 6.11 -12.08 3.40
N MET A 101 5.79 -11.02 4.16
CA MET A 101 4.71 -11.04 5.14
C MET A 101 3.34 -11.23 4.50
N PHE A 102 3.03 -10.50 3.43
CA PHE A 102 1.75 -10.64 2.74
C PHE A 102 1.58 -12.02 2.12
N ARG A 103 2.62 -12.57 1.51
CA ARG A 103 2.63 -13.95 1.00
C ARG A 103 2.38 -14.98 2.09
N LYS A 104 2.91 -14.77 3.30
CA LYS A 104 2.66 -15.64 4.47
C LYS A 104 1.18 -15.68 4.87
N TYR A 105 0.44 -14.60 4.62
CA TYR A 105 -1.01 -14.53 4.81
C TYR A 105 -1.82 -14.87 3.55
N ASN A 106 -1.19 -15.49 2.55
CA ASN A 106 -1.79 -15.85 1.27
C ASN A 106 -2.44 -14.67 0.53
N LEU A 107 -1.88 -13.47 0.71
CA LEU A 107 -2.33 -12.26 0.03
C LEU A 107 -1.55 -12.07 -1.26
N GLU A 108 -2.25 -11.76 -2.34
CA GLU A 108 -1.66 -11.54 -3.65
C GLU A 108 -1.03 -10.14 -3.74
N ILE A 109 0.23 -10.09 -4.17
CA ILE A 109 0.92 -8.84 -4.48
C ILE A 109 0.75 -8.58 -5.96
N ASN A 110 -0.03 -7.55 -6.31
CA ASN A 110 -0.17 -7.11 -7.69
C ASN A 110 1.13 -6.50 -8.21
N SER A 111 1.64 -5.49 -7.50
CA SER A 111 2.81 -4.74 -7.96
C SER A 111 3.46 -3.92 -6.85
N VAL A 112 4.66 -3.42 -7.15
CA VAL A 112 5.33 -2.35 -6.41
C VAL A 112 5.38 -1.10 -7.28
N VAL A 113 4.92 0.03 -6.75
CA VAL A 113 4.96 1.32 -7.42
C VAL A 113 6.05 2.19 -6.82
N VAL A 114 7.06 2.50 -7.62
CA VAL A 114 8.09 3.47 -7.25
C VAL A 114 7.60 4.85 -7.61
N THR A 115 7.21 5.62 -6.59
CA THR A 115 6.59 6.94 -6.76
C THR A 115 7.63 8.07 -6.85
N ARG A 116 7.29 9.14 -7.54
CA ARG A 116 8.17 10.28 -7.80
C ARG A 116 9.52 9.81 -8.34
N TYR A 117 9.45 8.87 -9.29
CA TYR A 117 10.63 8.30 -9.92
C TYR A 117 11.38 9.38 -10.72
N GLU A 118 12.67 9.45 -10.50
CA GLU A 118 13.58 10.31 -11.25
C GLU A 118 14.47 9.44 -12.15
N LYS A 119 14.61 9.82 -13.41
CA LYS A 119 15.50 9.13 -14.36
C LYS A 119 16.94 9.18 -13.86
N ASN A 120 17.71 8.13 -14.18
CA ASN A 120 19.13 8.00 -13.82
C ASN A 120 19.39 7.90 -12.30
N SER A 121 18.56 7.13 -11.58
CA SER A 121 18.80 6.79 -10.18
C SER A 121 19.27 5.32 -10.05
N PRO A 122 20.60 5.05 -10.04
CA PRO A 122 21.13 3.67 -10.04
C PRO A 122 20.65 2.81 -8.87
N ALA A 123 20.47 3.43 -7.69
CA ALA A 123 19.97 2.73 -6.50
C ALA A 123 18.53 2.25 -6.69
N VAL A 124 17.68 3.11 -7.28
CA VAL A 124 16.28 2.79 -7.58
C VAL A 124 16.18 1.75 -8.67
N ASP A 125 16.95 1.89 -9.76
CA ASP A 125 16.95 0.91 -10.86
C ASP A 125 17.45 -0.46 -10.40
N LYS A 126 18.47 -0.51 -9.54
CA LYS A 126 18.94 -1.76 -8.91
C LYS A 126 17.83 -2.39 -8.05
N PHE A 127 17.08 -1.61 -7.31
CA PHE A 127 15.96 -2.10 -6.50
C PHE A 127 14.84 -2.65 -7.39
N ILE A 128 14.45 -1.93 -8.45
CA ILE A 128 13.46 -2.39 -9.44
C ILE A 128 13.89 -3.72 -10.05
N ASN A 129 15.13 -3.83 -10.57
CA ASN A 129 15.65 -5.07 -11.12
C ASN A 129 15.58 -6.23 -10.11
N LYS A 130 15.87 -5.98 -8.82
CA LYS A 130 15.76 -6.98 -7.76
C LYS A 130 14.32 -7.47 -7.54
N LEU A 131 13.33 -6.58 -7.67
CA LEU A 131 11.91 -6.94 -7.59
C LEU A 131 11.49 -7.78 -8.79
N GLU A 132 11.86 -7.36 -9.99
CA GLU A 132 11.54 -8.05 -11.26
C GLU A 132 12.16 -9.45 -11.31
N GLN A 133 13.39 -9.62 -10.85
CA GLN A 133 14.02 -10.94 -10.68
C GLN A 133 13.28 -11.86 -9.70
N ARG A 134 12.50 -11.31 -8.77
CA ARG A 134 11.61 -12.03 -7.85
C ARG A 134 10.20 -12.26 -8.40
N GLY A 135 9.97 -11.91 -9.66
CA GLY A 135 8.66 -12.00 -10.32
C GLY A 135 7.65 -10.96 -9.84
N ILE A 136 8.11 -9.86 -9.24
CA ILE A 136 7.23 -8.77 -8.81
C ILE A 136 7.15 -7.72 -9.91
N LYS A 137 5.94 -7.45 -10.39
CA LYS A 137 5.68 -6.38 -11.35
C LYS A 137 5.96 -5.02 -10.73
N THR A 138 6.59 -4.14 -11.48
CA THR A 138 6.92 -2.79 -11.01
C THR A 138 6.35 -1.72 -11.92
N TYR A 139 5.97 -0.58 -11.34
CA TYR A 139 5.56 0.63 -12.05
C TYR A 139 6.36 1.82 -11.56
N LYS A 140 6.66 2.74 -12.49
CA LYS A 140 7.34 4.01 -12.22
C LYS A 140 6.33 5.14 -12.36
N HIS A 141 5.91 5.73 -11.23
CA HIS A 141 5.08 6.92 -11.22
C HIS A 141 5.95 8.16 -11.02
N PHE A 142 5.76 9.14 -11.87
CA PHE A 142 6.54 10.38 -11.85
C PHE A 142 5.93 11.40 -10.89
N TYR A 143 6.60 12.54 -10.74
CA TYR A 143 6.06 13.65 -9.98
C TYR A 143 4.82 14.20 -10.71
N THR A 144 3.72 14.37 -9.97
CA THR A 144 2.46 14.86 -10.54
C THR A 144 2.59 16.35 -10.89
N LYS A 145 2.46 16.68 -12.17
CA LYS A 145 2.48 18.05 -12.65
C LYS A 145 1.34 18.85 -12.01
N GLY A 146 1.60 20.12 -11.66
CA GLY A 146 0.62 20.99 -11.01
C GLY A 146 0.52 20.87 -9.49
N TYR A 147 1.03 19.78 -8.89
CA TYR A 147 0.97 19.60 -7.45
C TYR A 147 1.79 20.69 -6.70
N PRO A 148 1.29 21.26 -5.59
CA PRO A 148 0.03 20.90 -4.90
C PRO A 148 -1.19 21.79 -5.20
N THR A 149 -1.09 22.77 -6.05
CA THR A 149 -2.05 23.90 -6.12
C THR A 149 -2.88 23.98 -7.41
N ASP A 150 -2.37 23.46 -8.52
CA ASP A 150 -3.05 23.47 -9.81
C ASP A 150 -3.87 22.19 -9.99
N VAL A 151 -5.09 22.21 -9.44
CA VAL A 151 -5.99 21.04 -9.44
C VAL A 151 -6.35 20.61 -10.85
N GLU A 152 -6.55 21.54 -11.78
CA GLU A 152 -6.91 21.22 -13.16
C GLU A 152 -5.82 20.42 -13.85
N THR A 153 -4.56 20.85 -13.70
CA THR A 153 -3.42 20.09 -14.22
C THR A 153 -3.24 18.76 -13.48
N ILE A 154 -3.40 18.72 -12.16
CA ILE A 154 -3.23 17.49 -11.35
C ILE A 154 -4.14 16.37 -11.86
N VAL A 155 -5.42 16.65 -12.14
CA VAL A 155 -6.41 15.63 -12.54
C VAL A 155 -6.44 15.39 -14.05
N SER A 156 -5.60 16.06 -14.82
CA SER A 156 -5.53 15.93 -16.28
C SER A 156 -4.62 14.78 -16.73
N GLU A 157 -4.59 14.54 -18.05
CA GLU A 157 -3.66 13.62 -18.70
C GLU A 157 -2.18 13.98 -18.49
N GLU A 158 -1.87 15.26 -18.21
CA GLU A 158 -0.51 15.72 -17.90
C GLU A 158 -0.14 15.54 -16.43
N GLY A 159 -1.15 15.38 -15.55
CA GLY A 159 -1.01 15.12 -14.12
C GLY A 159 -1.01 13.63 -13.80
N TYR A 160 -2.10 13.15 -13.24
CA TYR A 160 -2.22 11.72 -12.92
C TYR A 160 -2.22 10.84 -14.17
N GLY A 161 -2.83 11.28 -15.27
CA GLY A 161 -2.87 10.56 -16.53
C GLY A 161 -1.50 10.29 -17.17
N ALA A 162 -0.46 11.06 -16.81
CA ALA A 162 0.90 10.85 -17.31
C ALA A 162 1.58 9.59 -16.75
N ASN A 163 1.05 9.03 -15.66
CA ASN A 163 1.59 7.81 -15.05
C ASN A 163 1.06 6.56 -15.76
N PRO A 164 1.87 5.49 -15.84
CA PRO A 164 1.40 4.22 -16.37
C PRO A 164 0.27 3.66 -15.50
N TYR A 165 -0.85 3.31 -16.14
CA TYR A 165 -2.00 2.70 -15.47
C TYR A 165 -1.64 1.33 -14.88
N ILE A 166 -1.98 1.12 -13.61
CA ILE A 166 -1.74 -0.13 -12.92
C ILE A 166 -2.88 -1.12 -13.23
N GLN A 167 -2.55 -2.19 -13.95
CA GLN A 167 -3.52 -3.23 -14.26
C GLN A 167 -3.86 -4.02 -12.99
N VAL A 168 -5.10 -3.92 -12.57
CA VAL A 168 -5.66 -4.63 -11.42
C VAL A 168 -6.76 -5.59 -11.87
N THR A 169 -6.90 -6.72 -11.18
CA THR A 169 -7.80 -7.81 -11.57
C THR A 169 -8.89 -8.06 -10.53
N LYS A 170 -8.62 -7.73 -9.27
CA LYS A 170 -9.55 -8.00 -8.17
C LYS A 170 -10.41 -6.78 -7.82
N PRO A 171 -11.60 -7.00 -7.23
CA PRO A 171 -12.50 -5.91 -6.87
C PRO A 171 -12.00 -5.04 -5.71
N LEU A 172 -11.14 -5.59 -4.84
CA LEU A 172 -10.50 -4.85 -3.75
C LEU A 172 -9.00 -4.66 -4.03
N VAL A 173 -8.59 -3.41 -4.15
CA VAL A 173 -7.18 -3.02 -4.31
C VAL A 173 -6.70 -2.33 -3.04
N VAL A 174 -5.79 -2.98 -2.32
CA VAL A 174 -5.23 -2.43 -1.07
C VAL A 174 -3.91 -1.75 -1.38
N VAL A 175 -3.84 -0.46 -1.13
CA VAL A 175 -2.62 0.33 -1.34
C VAL A 175 -1.92 0.58 -0.02
N THR A 176 -0.68 0.13 0.08
CA THR A 176 0.13 0.24 1.30
C THR A 176 1.55 0.73 1.01
N ALA A 177 2.34 0.97 2.05
CA ALA A 177 3.71 1.45 1.91
C ALA A 177 4.55 1.18 3.17
N PRO A 178 5.89 1.21 3.07
CA PRO A 178 6.80 1.15 4.22
C PRO A 178 6.57 2.26 5.25
N GLY A 179 6.08 3.42 4.81
CA GLY A 179 5.87 4.57 5.69
C GLY A 179 5.02 5.67 5.07
N GLY A 180 4.88 6.77 5.79
CA GLY A 180 4.17 7.97 5.33
C GLY A 180 4.90 8.66 4.17
N GLY A 181 4.15 9.42 3.36
CA GLY A 181 4.71 10.18 2.24
C GLY A 181 5.14 9.37 1.02
N SER A 182 4.80 8.09 0.97
CA SER A 182 5.17 7.18 -0.15
C SER A 182 4.26 7.30 -1.40
N GLY A 183 3.31 8.23 -1.42
CA GLY A 183 2.47 8.49 -2.60
C GLY A 183 1.28 7.55 -2.78
N LYS A 184 0.79 6.91 -1.72
CA LYS A 184 -0.35 5.97 -1.79
C LYS A 184 -1.60 6.57 -2.42
N LEU A 185 -2.04 7.74 -1.95
CA LEU A 185 -3.23 8.41 -2.49
C LEU A 185 -3.06 8.74 -3.97
N ALA A 186 -1.92 9.32 -4.37
CA ALA A 186 -1.64 9.60 -5.78
C ALA A 186 -1.69 8.34 -6.64
N THR A 187 -1.17 7.21 -6.13
CA THR A 187 -1.23 5.91 -6.81
C THR A 187 -2.65 5.38 -6.97
N CYS A 188 -3.56 5.66 -6.05
CA CYS A 188 -4.98 5.30 -6.19
C CYS A 188 -5.70 6.11 -7.26
N LEU A 189 -5.20 7.29 -7.60
CA LEU A 189 -5.84 8.26 -8.50
C LEU A 189 -5.22 8.31 -9.91
N SER A 190 -4.06 7.65 -10.09
CA SER A 190 -3.33 7.59 -11.37
C SER A 190 -3.81 6.48 -12.31
#